data_2d0d4257b72e9e1e5e144f955e0d2294
#
_entry.id   2d0d4257b72e9e1e5e144f955e0d2294
#
_cell.length_a   1.000
_cell.length_b   1.000
_cell.length_c   1.000
_cell.angle_alpha   90.00
_cell.angle_beta   90.00
_cell.angle_gamma   90.00
#
_symmetry.space_group_name_H-M   'P 1'
#
loop_
_entity.id
_entity.type
_entity.pdbx_description
1 polymer ?
#
loop_
_entity_poly.entity_id
_entity_poly.type
_entity_poly.pdbx_seq_one_letter_code
_entity_poly.pdbx_strand_id
1 'polypeptide(L)'
;MLRRVSRSAAVVFVVCAWLTSGAAGPAFAQDVPAEYQAVLKTLGKSGDYKESVLKVNIPRTDVRVTIGGRPAPTPFGFGGWIALTKGDGGHDVMMGDLVLTEDEVNPVMSAVLSSGLDVTALHNHFFWDSPRMYFMHVHGTGTAADLATRIAPAIALIDQAVRRAALPAPAAPTPPALDHAALAAIIGHAGEPTGPVFKITIGRPDINLREHGALINARMGLNTWAAFAGSDADAMVAGDVAMLDHEVTPVLKALRASGLNAVALHHHMTGVSPSVIFVHYYGTGQATGLAKGVRAALDVLGKR
;
A
#
# COMPACT_ATOMS: atom_id res chain seq x y z
N MET A 1 -64.91 -25.80 -55.20
CA MET A 1 -63.69 -26.32 -54.55
C MET A 1 -62.79 -25.18 -54.10
N LEU A 2 -62.89 -24.73 -52.86
CA LEU A 2 -62.08 -23.63 -52.30
C LEU A 2 -61.04 -24.26 -51.36
N ARG A 3 -59.76 -24.15 -51.71
CA ARG A 3 -58.62 -24.55 -50.83
C ARG A 3 -58.35 -23.45 -49.81
N ARG A 4 -58.48 -23.80 -48.51
CA ARG A 4 -58.02 -22.92 -47.42
C ARG A 4 -56.51 -23.03 -47.30
N VAL A 5 -55.86 -21.92 -47.35
CA VAL A 5 -54.41 -21.80 -47.02
C VAL A 5 -54.30 -21.41 -45.54
N SER A 6 -53.74 -22.32 -44.75
CA SER A 6 -53.40 -22.07 -43.36
C SER A 6 -52.11 -21.27 -43.28
N ARG A 7 -52.13 -20.11 -42.62
CA ARG A 7 -50.93 -19.32 -42.29
C ARG A 7 -50.56 -19.66 -40.84
N SER A 8 -49.45 -20.38 -40.65
CA SER A 8 -48.85 -20.59 -39.34
C SER A 8 -48.00 -19.35 -39.00
N ALA A 9 -48.36 -18.65 -37.92
CA ALA A 9 -47.56 -17.58 -37.37
C ALA A 9 -46.50 -18.17 -36.42
N ALA A 10 -45.24 -18.02 -36.76
CA ALA A 10 -44.13 -18.37 -35.86
C ALA A 10 -43.89 -17.22 -34.86
N VAL A 11 -44.12 -17.46 -33.61
CA VAL A 11 -43.79 -16.51 -32.52
C VAL A 11 -42.32 -16.69 -32.16
N VAL A 12 -41.50 -15.71 -32.48
CA VAL A 12 -40.09 -15.65 -32.07
C VAL A 12 -40.04 -15.06 -30.68
N PHE A 13 -39.71 -15.88 -29.67
CA PHE A 13 -39.34 -15.38 -28.32
C PHE A 13 -37.92 -14.82 -28.33
N VAL A 14 -37.79 -13.52 -28.25
CA VAL A 14 -36.52 -12.83 -27.97
C VAL A 14 -36.29 -12.91 -26.48
N VAL A 15 -35.37 -13.77 -26.03
CA VAL A 15 -34.91 -13.83 -24.65
C VAL A 15 -33.87 -12.72 -24.49
N CYS A 16 -34.26 -11.57 -23.91
CA CYS A 16 -33.31 -10.56 -23.46
C CYS A 16 -32.60 -11.06 -22.21
N ALA A 17 -31.37 -11.54 -22.36
CA ALA A 17 -30.48 -11.81 -21.22
C ALA A 17 -30.03 -10.48 -20.62
N TRP A 18 -30.56 -10.11 -19.48
CA TRP A 18 -30.05 -9.00 -18.67
C TRP A 18 -28.72 -9.43 -18.04
N LEU A 19 -27.61 -8.96 -18.58
CA LEU A 19 -26.32 -9.00 -17.92
C LEU A 19 -26.37 -7.98 -16.77
N THR A 20 -26.64 -8.45 -15.57
CA THR A 20 -26.47 -7.65 -14.36
C THR A 20 -24.97 -7.50 -14.12
N SER A 21 -24.41 -6.38 -14.58
CA SER A 21 -23.10 -5.90 -14.13
C SER A 21 -23.23 -5.60 -12.64
N GLY A 22 -22.78 -6.51 -11.79
CA GLY A 22 -22.66 -6.28 -10.36
C GLY A 22 -21.65 -5.14 -10.13
N ALA A 23 -22.14 -3.92 -9.96
CA ALA A 23 -21.35 -2.85 -9.40
C ALA A 23 -20.98 -3.28 -7.98
N ALA A 24 -19.68 -3.49 -7.73
CA ALA A 24 -19.18 -3.67 -6.38
C ALA A 24 -19.53 -2.39 -5.59
N GLY A 25 -20.48 -2.49 -4.67
CA GLY A 25 -20.84 -1.40 -3.78
C GLY A 25 -19.63 -1.00 -2.91
N PRO A 26 -19.63 0.20 -2.33
CA PRO A 26 -18.57 0.63 -1.43
C PRO A 26 -18.43 -0.41 -0.31
N ALA A 27 -17.22 -0.94 -0.14
CA ALA A 27 -16.92 -1.87 0.95
C ALA A 27 -17.08 -1.09 2.27
N PHE A 28 -18.18 -1.33 2.97
CA PHE A 28 -18.37 -0.79 4.33
C PHE A 28 -17.26 -1.33 5.22
N ALA A 29 -16.74 -0.48 6.12
CA ALA A 29 -15.83 -0.91 7.16
C ALA A 29 -16.54 -2.02 7.96
N GLN A 30 -15.92 -3.19 8.04
CA GLN A 30 -16.42 -4.30 8.85
C GLN A 30 -16.20 -3.98 10.34
N ASP A 31 -17.08 -4.42 11.21
CA ASP A 31 -16.85 -4.32 12.64
C ASP A 31 -15.56 -5.06 13.02
N VAL A 32 -14.71 -4.39 13.78
CA VAL A 32 -13.44 -4.97 14.22
C VAL A 32 -13.72 -6.14 15.17
N PRO A 33 -13.28 -7.38 14.88
CA PRO A 33 -13.44 -8.52 15.77
C PRO A 33 -12.90 -8.24 17.19
N ALA A 34 -13.51 -8.86 18.21
CA ALA A 34 -13.16 -8.60 19.62
C ALA A 34 -11.67 -8.82 19.92
N GLU A 35 -11.06 -9.87 19.33
CA GLU A 35 -9.64 -10.16 19.45
C GLU A 35 -8.75 -9.03 18.87
N TYR A 36 -9.16 -8.41 17.77
CA TYR A 36 -8.45 -7.28 17.17
C TYR A 36 -8.75 -5.95 17.87
N GLN A 37 -9.91 -5.81 18.51
CA GLN A 37 -10.15 -4.69 19.43
C GLN A 37 -9.16 -4.72 20.60
N ALA A 38 -8.83 -5.91 21.13
CA ALA A 38 -7.82 -6.08 22.16
C ALA A 38 -6.42 -5.64 21.67
N VAL A 39 -6.05 -5.93 20.41
CA VAL A 39 -4.82 -5.42 19.78
C VAL A 39 -4.78 -3.90 19.80
N LEU A 40 -5.82 -3.25 19.30
CA LEU A 40 -5.94 -1.78 19.26
C LEU A 40 -5.81 -1.17 20.65
N LYS A 41 -6.44 -1.79 21.65
CA LYS A 41 -6.35 -1.36 23.07
C LYS A 41 -4.93 -1.51 23.61
N THR A 42 -4.27 -2.65 23.37
CA THR A 42 -2.88 -2.90 23.81
C THR A 42 -1.90 -1.87 23.22
N LEU A 43 -2.08 -1.53 21.95
CA LEU A 43 -1.22 -0.58 21.25
C LEU A 43 -1.58 0.88 21.52
N GLY A 44 -2.76 1.16 22.09
CA GLY A 44 -3.27 2.52 22.25
C GLY A 44 -3.46 3.23 20.90
N LYS A 45 -3.84 2.49 19.85
CA LYS A 45 -3.98 2.96 18.47
C LYS A 45 -5.40 2.74 17.94
N SER A 46 -5.73 3.50 16.89
CA SER A 46 -6.88 3.20 16.03
C SER A 46 -6.45 2.38 14.83
N GLY A 47 -7.40 1.63 14.29
CA GLY A 47 -7.18 0.84 13.08
C GLY A 47 -8.49 0.56 12.39
N ASP A 48 -8.43 -0.02 11.20
CA ASP A 48 -9.59 -0.45 10.43
C ASP A 48 -9.47 -1.93 10.05
N TYR A 49 -10.63 -2.60 9.99
CA TYR A 49 -10.73 -4.01 9.62
C TYR A 49 -11.48 -4.14 8.31
N LYS A 50 -10.78 -4.64 7.28
CA LYS A 50 -11.33 -4.89 5.94
C LYS A 50 -10.63 -6.09 5.31
N GLU A 51 -11.33 -6.83 4.46
CA GLU A 51 -10.75 -7.97 3.75
C GLU A 51 -10.05 -8.98 4.68
N SER A 52 -10.62 -9.19 5.87
CA SER A 52 -10.06 -10.03 6.94
C SER A 52 -8.71 -9.58 7.49
N VAL A 53 -8.32 -8.34 7.28
CA VAL A 53 -7.08 -7.73 7.77
C VAL A 53 -7.37 -6.57 8.71
N LEU A 54 -6.84 -6.63 9.94
CA LEU A 54 -6.70 -5.46 10.79
C LEU A 54 -5.49 -4.66 10.31
N LYS A 55 -5.66 -3.38 10.02
CA LYS A 55 -4.56 -2.46 9.74
C LYS A 55 -4.52 -1.33 10.77
N VAL A 56 -3.37 -1.12 11.36
CA VAL A 56 -3.09 -0.08 12.35
C VAL A 56 -2.09 0.90 11.76
N ASN A 57 -2.44 2.17 11.67
CA ASN A 57 -1.58 3.20 11.11
C ASN A 57 -0.71 3.84 12.20
N ILE A 58 0.56 4.08 11.86
CA ILE A 58 1.59 4.68 12.72
C ILE A 58 2.26 5.84 11.95
N PRO A 59 1.51 6.93 11.67
CA PRO A 59 2.02 8.02 10.83
C PRO A 59 3.06 8.86 11.57
N ARG A 60 4.10 9.32 10.85
CA ARG A 60 5.13 10.26 11.35
C ARG A 60 4.66 11.70 11.14
N THR A 61 3.83 12.18 12.04
CA THR A 61 3.33 13.56 12.02
C THR A 61 4.27 14.56 12.71
N ASP A 62 5.29 14.04 13.36
CA ASP A 62 6.33 14.74 14.12
C ASP A 62 7.52 15.20 13.25
N VAL A 63 7.70 14.60 12.07
CA VAL A 63 8.83 14.88 11.18
C VAL A 63 8.34 15.66 9.96
N ARG A 64 9.06 16.73 9.64
CA ARG A 64 8.88 17.49 8.40
C ARG A 64 9.95 17.08 7.42
N VAL A 65 9.54 16.29 6.43
CA VAL A 65 10.46 15.78 5.42
C VAL A 65 10.41 16.65 4.17
N THR A 66 11.56 16.90 3.59
CA THR A 66 11.70 17.40 2.23
C THR A 66 12.39 16.35 1.35
N ILE A 67 12.07 16.30 0.07
CA ILE A 67 12.75 15.44 -0.90
C ILE A 67 13.30 16.34 -2.01
N GLY A 68 14.64 16.43 -2.11
CA GLY A 68 15.25 17.38 -3.03
C GLY A 68 14.84 18.84 -2.75
N GLY A 69 14.64 19.21 -1.49
CA GLY A 69 14.18 20.53 -1.06
C GLY A 69 12.67 20.77 -1.18
N ARG A 70 11.88 19.84 -1.72
CA ARG A 70 10.42 19.96 -1.84
C ARG A 70 9.74 19.36 -0.59
N PRO A 71 8.82 20.09 0.08
CA PRO A 71 8.06 19.51 1.18
C PRO A 71 7.29 18.27 0.78
N ALA A 72 7.43 17.20 1.55
CA ALA A 72 6.73 15.95 1.33
C ALA A 72 5.77 15.66 2.49
N PRO A 73 4.45 15.65 2.25
CA PRO A 73 3.48 15.39 3.30
C PRO A 73 3.50 13.93 3.74
N THR A 74 3.13 13.65 5.00
CA THR A 74 3.13 12.29 5.58
C THR A 74 2.46 11.23 4.68
N PRO A 75 1.29 11.46 4.05
CA PRO A 75 0.67 10.45 3.18
C PRO A 75 1.46 10.13 1.90
N PHE A 76 2.45 10.93 1.54
CA PHE A 76 3.28 10.72 0.35
C PHE A 76 4.23 9.53 0.45
N GLY A 77 4.38 8.91 1.62
CA GLY A 77 5.23 7.74 1.82
C GLY A 77 5.80 7.63 3.24
N PHE A 78 5.34 8.48 4.19
CA PHE A 78 5.84 8.49 5.57
C PHE A 78 4.78 8.01 6.58
N GLY A 79 3.86 7.16 6.13
CA GLY A 79 2.86 6.53 6.96
C GLY A 79 3.28 5.12 7.35
N GLY A 80 3.87 4.93 8.53
CA GLY A 80 4.13 3.61 9.07
C GLY A 80 2.82 2.85 9.39
N TRP A 81 2.89 1.54 9.41
CA TRP A 81 1.74 0.68 9.68
C TRP A 81 2.16 -0.71 10.17
N ILE A 82 1.24 -1.39 10.83
CA ILE A 82 1.25 -2.85 11.00
C ILE A 82 -0.10 -3.41 10.53
N ALA A 83 -0.11 -4.65 10.07
CA ALA A 83 -1.30 -5.36 9.64
C ALA A 83 -1.29 -6.80 10.18
N LEU A 84 -2.46 -7.30 10.60
CA LEU A 84 -2.64 -8.65 11.10
C LEU A 84 -3.76 -9.34 10.33
N THR A 85 -3.56 -10.62 10.01
CA THR A 85 -4.57 -11.48 9.40
C THR A 85 -4.47 -12.91 9.94
N LYS A 86 -5.57 -13.65 9.88
CA LYS A 86 -5.64 -15.04 10.36
C LYS A 86 -4.84 -15.98 9.46
N GLY A 87 -4.02 -16.81 10.10
CA GLY A 87 -3.37 -17.98 9.53
C GLY A 87 -3.94 -19.28 10.09
N ASP A 88 -3.20 -20.36 9.90
CA ASP A 88 -3.58 -21.70 10.34
C ASP A 88 -3.38 -21.88 11.86
N GLY A 89 -4.09 -22.85 12.46
CA GLY A 89 -3.91 -23.27 13.85
C GLY A 89 -4.24 -22.22 14.90
N GLY A 90 -5.05 -21.19 14.55
CA GLY A 90 -5.40 -20.09 15.48
C GLY A 90 -4.32 -19.03 15.62
N HIS A 91 -3.27 -19.08 14.82
CA HIS A 91 -2.25 -18.04 14.73
C HIS A 91 -2.66 -16.93 13.78
N ASP A 92 -2.14 -15.74 14.05
CA ASP A 92 -2.16 -14.61 13.13
C ASP A 92 -0.76 -14.44 12.52
N VAL A 93 -0.72 -13.86 11.32
CA VAL A 93 0.49 -13.32 10.71
C VAL A 93 0.44 -11.81 10.83
N MET A 94 1.50 -11.21 11.36
CA MET A 94 1.71 -9.77 11.44
C MET A 94 2.80 -9.35 10.48
N MET A 95 2.53 -8.31 9.70
CA MET A 95 3.51 -7.61 8.88
C MET A 95 3.44 -6.12 9.19
N GLY A 96 4.52 -5.41 8.99
CA GLY A 96 4.54 -3.96 9.18
C GLY A 96 5.64 -3.27 8.41
N ASP A 97 5.51 -1.95 8.33
CA ASP A 97 6.49 -1.04 7.77
C ASP A 97 6.58 0.17 8.71
N LEU A 98 7.65 0.25 9.46
CA LEU A 98 7.89 1.29 10.47
C LEU A 98 8.75 2.38 9.86
N VAL A 99 8.31 3.63 10.00
CA VAL A 99 9.02 4.81 9.47
C VAL A 99 9.85 5.44 10.58
N LEU A 100 11.16 5.55 10.38
CA LEU A 100 12.14 5.88 11.42
C LEU A 100 13.08 6.99 10.96
N THR A 101 13.50 7.84 11.90
CA THR A 101 14.68 8.66 11.73
C THR A 101 15.95 7.85 11.95
N GLU A 102 17.10 8.36 11.55
CA GLU A 102 18.37 7.64 11.64
C GLU A 102 18.72 7.17 13.06
N ASP A 103 18.46 8.00 14.05
CA ASP A 103 18.71 7.71 15.47
C ASP A 103 17.70 6.73 16.09
N GLU A 104 16.55 6.54 15.47
CA GLU A 104 15.55 5.56 15.92
C GLU A 104 15.77 4.15 15.39
N VAL A 105 16.53 3.98 14.30
CA VAL A 105 16.70 2.67 13.61
C VAL A 105 17.17 1.59 14.58
N ASN A 106 18.31 1.76 15.23
CA ASN A 106 18.88 0.72 16.09
C ASN A 106 18.08 0.48 17.37
N PRO A 107 17.59 1.51 18.08
CA PRO A 107 16.71 1.30 19.24
C PRO A 107 15.44 0.51 18.91
N VAL A 108 14.75 0.88 17.81
CA VAL A 108 13.52 0.20 17.38
C VAL A 108 13.83 -1.22 16.91
N MET A 109 14.89 -1.43 16.12
CA MET A 109 15.33 -2.76 15.70
C MET A 109 15.61 -3.67 16.90
N SER A 110 16.33 -3.16 17.90
CA SER A 110 16.62 -3.91 19.11
C SER A 110 15.35 -4.30 19.86
N ALA A 111 14.37 -3.41 19.94
CA ALA A 111 13.07 -3.70 20.57
C ALA A 111 12.28 -4.77 19.80
N VAL A 112 12.28 -4.72 18.47
CA VAL A 112 11.65 -5.74 17.61
C VAL A 112 12.30 -7.10 17.84
N LEU A 113 13.63 -7.20 17.72
CA LEU A 113 14.36 -8.46 17.80
C LEU A 113 14.33 -9.07 19.21
N SER A 114 14.46 -8.25 20.27
CA SER A 114 14.40 -8.74 21.66
C SER A 114 13.00 -9.24 22.03
N SER A 115 11.97 -8.81 21.34
CA SER A 115 10.60 -9.30 21.47
C SER A 115 10.33 -10.57 20.66
N GLY A 116 11.34 -11.13 19.97
CA GLY A 116 11.23 -12.33 19.14
C GLY A 116 10.45 -12.12 17.86
N LEU A 117 10.34 -10.87 17.38
CA LEU A 117 9.83 -10.54 16.04
C LEU A 117 11.01 -10.46 15.06
N ASP A 118 10.72 -10.59 13.77
CA ASP A 118 11.70 -10.53 12.71
C ASP A 118 11.77 -9.13 12.09
N VAL A 119 12.97 -8.75 11.65
CA VAL A 119 13.18 -7.61 10.73
C VAL A 119 13.50 -8.20 9.36
N THR A 120 12.64 -7.96 8.39
CA THR A 120 12.77 -8.53 7.03
C THR A 120 13.40 -7.59 6.03
N ALA A 121 13.39 -6.29 6.28
CA ALA A 121 14.13 -5.29 5.51
C ALA A 121 14.40 -4.01 6.32
N LEU A 122 15.45 -3.30 5.93
CA LEU A 122 15.73 -1.92 6.32
C LEU A 122 16.23 -1.17 5.09
N HIS A 123 15.51 -0.13 4.67
CA HIS A 123 15.80 0.58 3.41
C HIS A 123 15.32 2.03 3.43
N ASN A 124 15.58 2.78 2.36
CA ASN A 124 15.09 4.14 2.13
C ASN A 124 14.03 4.13 1.02
N HIS A 125 13.07 5.04 1.09
CA HIS A 125 12.12 5.29 0.00
C HIS A 125 12.61 6.39 -0.97
N PHE A 126 13.57 7.22 -0.53
CA PHE A 126 14.03 8.39 -1.28
C PHE A 126 15.55 8.53 -1.22
N PHE A 127 16.16 9.14 -2.24
CA PHE A 127 17.59 9.45 -2.24
C PHE A 127 17.94 10.77 -1.54
N TRP A 128 17.06 11.78 -1.65
CA TRP A 128 17.37 13.18 -1.25
C TRP A 128 16.44 13.68 -0.17
N ASP A 129 16.01 12.80 0.68
CA ASP A 129 15.17 13.15 1.84
C ASP A 129 15.99 13.82 2.95
N SER A 130 15.36 14.79 3.61
CA SER A 130 15.93 15.50 4.76
C SER A 130 14.81 15.84 5.75
N PRO A 131 14.92 15.40 7.04
CA PRO A 131 15.92 14.45 7.54
C PRO A 131 15.85 13.12 6.80
N ARG A 132 16.95 12.36 6.85
CA ARG A 132 16.98 11.02 6.27
C ARG A 132 16.02 10.09 7.01
N MET A 133 15.15 9.44 6.25
CA MET A 133 14.17 8.50 6.77
C MET A 133 14.50 7.07 6.37
N TYR A 134 14.25 6.15 7.27
CA TYR A 134 14.42 4.71 7.08
C TYR A 134 13.08 4.01 7.26
N PHE A 135 12.94 2.88 6.57
CA PHE A 135 11.74 2.07 6.55
C PHE A 135 12.14 0.65 6.93
N MET A 136 11.51 0.15 8.01
CA MET A 136 11.84 -1.14 8.60
C MET A 136 10.65 -2.07 8.48
N HIS A 137 10.78 -3.10 7.65
CA HIS A 137 9.79 -4.16 7.60
C HIS A 137 9.95 -5.09 8.80
N VAL A 138 8.84 -5.33 9.48
CA VAL A 138 8.75 -6.21 10.65
C VAL A 138 7.76 -7.33 10.37
N HIS A 139 8.03 -8.50 10.95
CA HIS A 139 7.24 -9.69 10.74
C HIS A 139 7.12 -10.52 12.03
N GLY A 140 6.05 -11.29 12.16
CA GLY A 140 5.87 -12.22 13.25
C GLY A 140 4.62 -13.08 13.12
N THR A 141 4.65 -14.23 13.78
CA THR A 141 3.53 -15.15 13.88
C THR A 141 3.21 -15.45 15.33
N GLY A 142 1.94 -15.65 15.66
CA GLY A 142 1.47 -15.92 17.02
C GLY A 142 0.01 -15.57 17.18
N THR A 143 -0.50 -15.54 18.40
CA THR A 143 -1.86 -14.99 18.60
C THR A 143 -1.86 -13.48 18.44
N ALA A 144 -2.98 -12.90 18.03
CA ALA A 144 -3.12 -11.44 17.87
C ALA A 144 -2.69 -10.66 19.13
N ALA A 145 -3.05 -11.17 20.33
CA ALA A 145 -2.70 -10.55 21.59
C ALA A 145 -1.19 -10.64 21.90
N ASP A 146 -0.55 -11.77 21.60
CA ASP A 146 0.88 -11.95 21.73
C ASP A 146 1.64 -11.01 20.80
N LEU A 147 1.28 -10.98 19.52
CA LEU A 147 1.88 -10.10 18.51
C LEU A 147 1.76 -8.62 18.91
N ALA A 148 0.60 -8.20 19.43
CA ALA A 148 0.41 -6.83 19.93
C ALA A 148 1.35 -6.52 21.11
N THR A 149 1.52 -7.45 22.03
CA THR A 149 2.43 -7.29 23.18
C THR A 149 3.89 -7.20 22.74
N ARG A 150 4.28 -8.03 21.77
CA ARG A 150 5.65 -8.08 21.25
C ARG A 150 6.05 -6.85 20.46
N ILE A 151 5.13 -6.27 19.65
CA ILE A 151 5.45 -5.07 18.87
C ILE A 151 5.30 -3.76 19.67
N ALA A 152 4.56 -3.76 20.78
CA ALA A 152 4.28 -2.56 21.58
C ALA A 152 5.53 -1.78 22.02
N PRO A 153 6.65 -2.42 22.47
CA PRO A 153 7.87 -1.69 22.84
C PRO A 153 8.45 -0.87 21.67
N ALA A 154 8.48 -1.43 20.46
CA ALA A 154 8.96 -0.73 19.27
C ALA A 154 8.07 0.47 18.91
N ILE A 155 6.74 0.29 18.93
CA ILE A 155 5.78 1.39 18.71
C ILE A 155 5.91 2.47 19.79
N ALA A 156 6.14 2.09 21.05
CA ALA A 156 6.31 3.05 22.14
C ALA A 156 7.53 3.97 21.96
N LEU A 157 8.63 3.47 21.39
CA LEU A 157 9.81 4.29 21.05
C LEU A 157 9.46 5.34 20.00
N ILE A 158 8.76 4.96 18.93
CA ILE A 158 8.28 5.88 17.88
C ILE A 158 7.33 6.92 18.47
N ASP A 159 6.37 6.49 19.31
CA ASP A 159 5.41 7.39 19.95
C ASP A 159 6.07 8.40 20.91
N GLN A 160 7.17 8.02 21.56
CA GLN A 160 7.94 8.95 22.38
C GLN A 160 8.59 10.04 21.53
N ALA A 161 9.13 9.69 20.37
CA ALA A 161 9.69 10.67 19.44
C ALA A 161 8.60 11.63 18.92
N VAL A 162 7.44 11.08 18.50
CA VAL A 162 6.27 11.89 18.07
C VAL A 162 5.84 12.87 19.16
N ARG A 163 5.76 12.44 20.42
CA ARG A 163 5.36 13.32 21.53
C ARG A 163 6.41 14.41 21.83
N ARG A 164 7.71 14.12 21.69
CA ARG A 164 8.78 15.11 21.94
C ARG A 164 8.83 16.20 20.87
N ALA A 165 8.51 15.85 19.65
CA ALA A 165 8.62 16.72 18.49
C ALA A 165 7.32 17.47 18.15
N ALA A 166 6.27 17.41 18.99
CA ALA A 166 4.93 17.96 18.71
C ALA A 166 5.01 19.34 18.01
N LEU A 167 5.06 19.30 16.69
CA LEU A 167 5.14 20.48 15.84
C LEU A 167 3.72 21.00 15.58
N PRO A 168 3.48 22.33 15.59
CA PRO A 168 2.24 22.88 15.11
C PRO A 168 1.97 22.35 13.70
N ALA A 169 0.74 21.92 13.41
CA ALA A 169 0.37 21.57 12.06
C ALA A 169 0.71 22.71 11.11
N PRO A 170 1.44 22.48 10.01
CA PRO A 170 1.65 23.54 9.02
C PRO A 170 0.28 23.97 8.51
N ALA A 171 0.08 25.28 8.36
CA ALA A 171 -1.02 25.79 7.55
C ALA A 171 -0.87 25.15 6.17
N ALA A 172 -1.82 24.31 5.78
CA ALA A 172 -1.78 23.67 4.49
C ALA A 172 -1.83 24.76 3.42
N PRO A 173 -0.80 24.92 2.56
CA PRO A 173 -1.01 25.68 1.34
C PRO A 173 -2.12 24.95 0.59
N THR A 174 -3.10 25.70 0.09
CA THR A 174 -4.10 25.16 -0.84
C THR A 174 -3.30 24.72 -2.08
N PRO A 175 -3.11 23.43 -2.34
CA PRO A 175 -2.30 23.01 -3.47
C PRO A 175 -3.04 23.40 -4.75
N PRO A 176 -2.34 23.84 -5.80
CA PRO A 176 -2.89 23.79 -7.15
C PRO A 176 -3.27 22.36 -7.42
N ALA A 177 -4.52 22.14 -7.84
CA ALA A 177 -5.12 20.81 -7.87
C ALA A 177 -4.44 19.89 -8.88
N LEU A 178 -4.24 18.63 -8.48
CA LEU A 178 -3.98 17.51 -9.38
C LEU A 178 -5.30 17.08 -10.02
N ASP A 179 -5.31 16.81 -11.31
CA ASP A 179 -6.43 16.14 -11.98
C ASP A 179 -6.43 14.64 -11.64
N HIS A 180 -7.07 14.30 -10.52
CA HIS A 180 -7.18 12.93 -10.03
C HIS A 180 -7.80 11.98 -11.05
N ALA A 181 -8.80 12.47 -11.84
CA ALA A 181 -9.49 11.67 -12.84
C ALA A 181 -8.55 11.32 -14.00
N ALA A 182 -7.76 12.28 -14.48
CA ALA A 182 -6.77 12.06 -15.53
C ALA A 182 -5.66 11.07 -15.05
N LEU A 183 -5.17 11.21 -13.81
CA LEU A 183 -4.19 10.31 -13.26
C LEU A 183 -4.72 8.88 -13.14
N ALA A 184 -5.94 8.72 -12.60
CA ALA A 184 -6.60 7.42 -12.50
C ALA A 184 -6.82 6.77 -13.87
N ALA A 185 -7.24 7.55 -14.87
CA ALA A 185 -7.45 7.08 -16.24
C ALA A 185 -6.15 6.60 -16.91
N ILE A 186 -5.04 7.35 -16.74
CA ILE A 186 -3.73 6.97 -17.30
C ILE A 186 -3.20 5.70 -16.64
N ILE A 187 -3.27 5.61 -15.33
CA ILE A 187 -2.80 4.44 -14.57
C ILE A 187 -3.73 3.23 -14.75
N GLY A 188 -5.01 3.49 -15.05
CA GLY A 188 -6.02 2.44 -15.25
C GLY A 188 -6.59 1.88 -13.94
N HIS A 189 -6.40 2.58 -12.82
CA HIS A 189 -6.89 2.20 -11.50
C HIS A 189 -7.43 3.40 -10.75
N ALA A 190 -8.46 3.17 -9.93
CA ALA A 190 -9.01 4.19 -9.05
C ALA A 190 -8.00 4.55 -7.95
N GLY A 191 -8.06 5.79 -7.49
CA GLY A 191 -7.26 6.29 -6.39
C GLY A 191 -8.10 7.07 -5.40
N GLU A 192 -7.52 7.37 -4.24
CA GLU A 192 -8.16 8.09 -3.15
C GLU A 192 -7.34 9.33 -2.76
N PRO A 193 -7.98 10.49 -2.57
CA PRO A 193 -7.31 11.64 -2.01
C PRO A 193 -7.09 11.46 -0.50
N THR A 194 -5.88 11.73 -0.04
CA THR A 194 -5.52 11.74 1.39
C THR A 194 -4.80 13.06 1.69
N GLY A 195 -5.54 14.05 2.17
CA GLY A 195 -5.02 15.42 2.30
C GLY A 195 -4.50 15.94 0.95
N PRO A 196 -3.24 16.42 0.87
CA PRO A 196 -2.67 16.96 -0.37
C PRO A 196 -2.11 15.88 -1.32
N VAL A 197 -2.37 14.61 -1.07
CA VAL A 197 -1.85 13.47 -1.84
C VAL A 197 -2.99 12.72 -2.50
N PHE A 198 -2.82 12.39 -3.78
CA PHE A 198 -3.66 11.42 -4.47
C PHE A 198 -2.91 10.09 -4.55
N LYS A 199 -3.47 9.03 -3.95
CA LYS A 199 -2.83 7.70 -3.86
C LYS A 199 -3.64 6.65 -4.58
N ILE A 200 -2.97 5.87 -5.41
CA ILE A 200 -3.52 4.69 -6.11
C ILE A 200 -2.83 3.46 -5.53
N THR A 201 -3.60 2.48 -5.07
CA THR A 201 -3.08 1.20 -4.54
C THR A 201 -3.64 0.05 -5.38
N ILE A 202 -2.76 -0.81 -5.85
CA ILE A 202 -3.05 -1.89 -6.79
C ILE A 202 -2.58 -3.20 -6.18
N GLY A 203 -3.49 -4.11 -5.87
CA GLY A 203 -3.15 -5.45 -5.40
C GLY A 203 -2.55 -6.32 -6.51
N ARG A 204 -1.94 -7.45 -6.11
CA ARG A 204 -1.42 -8.49 -7.00
C ARG A 204 -2.25 -9.78 -6.84
N PRO A 205 -3.53 -9.80 -7.29
CA PRO A 205 -4.40 -10.97 -7.17
C PRO A 205 -3.95 -12.16 -8.02
N ASP A 206 -3.05 -11.91 -8.97
CA ASP A 206 -2.37 -12.93 -9.78
C ASP A 206 -1.29 -13.70 -8.97
N ILE A 207 -0.88 -13.19 -7.80
CA ILE A 207 0.07 -13.84 -6.90
C ILE A 207 -0.69 -14.45 -5.72
N ASN A 208 -0.83 -15.78 -5.71
CA ASN A 208 -1.40 -16.47 -4.57
C ASN A 208 -0.30 -16.73 -3.52
N LEU A 209 -0.07 -15.73 -2.68
CA LEU A 209 0.92 -15.81 -1.61
C LEU A 209 0.25 -16.17 -0.29
N ARG A 210 0.74 -17.24 0.34
CA ARG A 210 0.30 -17.65 1.68
C ARG A 210 1.49 -17.79 2.60
N GLU A 211 1.27 -17.43 3.85
CA GLU A 211 2.24 -17.57 4.91
C GLU A 211 1.54 -18.11 6.15
N HIS A 212 2.02 -19.25 6.67
CA HIS A 212 1.36 -19.96 7.78
C HIS A 212 -0.17 -20.07 7.59
N GLY A 213 -0.61 -20.36 6.35
CA GLY A 213 -2.03 -20.43 5.95
C GLY A 213 -2.71 -19.08 5.70
N ALA A 214 -2.19 -17.98 6.21
CA ALA A 214 -2.72 -16.64 5.99
C ALA A 214 -2.58 -16.24 4.51
N LEU A 215 -3.64 -15.67 3.93
CA LEU A 215 -3.57 -15.04 2.62
C LEU A 215 -2.92 -13.66 2.74
N ILE A 216 -1.79 -13.47 2.10
CA ILE A 216 -1.11 -12.17 2.03
C ILE A 216 -1.70 -11.39 0.85
N ASN A 217 -2.58 -10.46 1.15
CA ASN A 217 -3.27 -9.61 0.17
C ASN A 217 -2.70 -8.18 0.14
N ALA A 218 -3.35 -7.29 -0.62
CA ALA A 218 -2.94 -5.90 -0.76
C ALA A 218 -2.87 -5.15 0.59
N ARG A 219 -3.76 -5.46 1.54
CA ARG A 219 -3.78 -4.83 2.86
C ARG A 219 -2.64 -5.30 3.76
N MET A 220 -2.15 -6.52 3.52
CA MET A 220 -0.95 -7.08 4.18
C MET A 220 0.37 -6.61 3.54
N GLY A 221 0.33 -5.71 2.55
CA GLY A 221 1.52 -5.18 1.90
C GLY A 221 1.86 -5.81 0.55
N LEU A 222 1.10 -6.80 0.04
CA LEU A 222 1.28 -7.34 -1.31
C LEU A 222 0.58 -6.44 -2.33
N ASN A 223 1.10 -5.24 -2.53
CA ASN A 223 0.53 -4.27 -3.44
C ASN A 223 1.59 -3.41 -4.14
N THR A 224 1.21 -2.86 -5.26
CA THR A 224 1.89 -1.74 -5.91
C THR A 224 1.13 -0.47 -5.56
N TRP A 225 1.82 0.63 -5.31
CA TRP A 225 1.18 1.91 -5.08
C TRP A 225 1.90 3.06 -5.77
N ALA A 226 1.14 4.12 -6.07
CA ALA A 226 1.63 5.39 -6.56
C ALA A 226 0.96 6.52 -5.80
N ALA A 227 1.74 7.43 -5.22
CA ALA A 227 1.28 8.61 -4.52
C ALA A 227 1.75 9.86 -5.28
N PHE A 228 0.82 10.74 -5.61
CA PHE A 228 1.07 12.01 -6.31
C PHE A 228 0.86 13.17 -5.37
N ALA A 229 1.76 14.15 -5.39
CA ALA A 229 1.65 15.40 -4.65
C ALA A 229 2.14 16.57 -5.51
N GLY A 230 1.61 17.78 -5.28
CA GLY A 230 1.93 18.99 -6.05
C GLY A 230 0.81 19.40 -6.99
N SER A 231 1.12 19.81 -8.22
CA SER A 231 0.17 20.24 -9.24
C SER A 231 0.36 19.48 -10.55
N ASP A 232 -0.58 19.62 -11.49
CA ASP A 232 -0.48 19.01 -12.82
C ASP A 232 0.81 19.40 -13.56
N ALA A 233 1.23 20.66 -13.42
CA ALA A 233 2.44 21.16 -14.07
C ALA A 233 3.72 20.78 -13.34
N ASP A 234 3.67 20.62 -12.01
CA ASP A 234 4.84 20.39 -11.14
C ASP A 234 4.49 19.48 -9.99
N ALA A 235 4.50 18.18 -10.27
CA ALA A 235 4.19 17.10 -9.34
C ALA A 235 5.45 16.36 -8.88
N MET A 236 5.26 15.63 -7.78
CA MET A 236 6.10 14.52 -7.35
C MET A 236 5.28 13.23 -7.44
N VAL A 237 5.92 12.13 -7.80
CA VAL A 237 5.37 10.79 -7.63
C VAL A 237 6.34 9.94 -6.85
N ALA A 238 5.80 9.16 -5.91
CA ALA A 238 6.53 8.11 -5.23
C ALA A 238 5.68 6.83 -5.23
N GLY A 239 6.33 5.69 -5.13
CA GLY A 239 5.61 4.44 -5.07
C GLY A 239 6.48 3.24 -4.80
N ASP A 240 5.83 2.11 -4.80
CA ASP A 240 6.45 0.80 -4.67
C ASP A 240 5.80 -0.16 -5.67
N VAL A 241 6.59 -1.04 -6.28
CA VAL A 241 6.11 -2.04 -7.24
C VAL A 241 6.38 -3.44 -6.70
N ALA A 242 5.32 -4.21 -6.48
CA ALA A 242 5.41 -5.62 -6.11
C ALA A 242 5.65 -6.49 -7.35
N MET A 243 6.73 -7.27 -7.34
CA MET A 243 7.23 -8.01 -8.51
C MET A 243 7.57 -9.45 -8.16
N LEU A 244 7.34 -10.36 -9.10
CA LEU A 244 8.00 -11.67 -9.13
C LEU A 244 9.41 -11.52 -9.69
N ASP A 245 10.30 -12.48 -9.43
CA ASP A 245 11.72 -12.43 -9.82
C ASP A 245 11.93 -12.07 -11.30
N HIS A 246 11.14 -12.65 -12.20
CA HIS A 246 11.25 -12.41 -13.65
C HIS A 246 10.75 -11.02 -14.08
N GLU A 247 9.97 -10.32 -13.25
CA GLU A 247 9.43 -8.99 -13.52
C GLU A 247 10.39 -7.87 -13.12
N VAL A 248 11.38 -8.13 -12.26
CA VAL A 248 12.27 -7.11 -11.68
C VAL A 248 13.01 -6.32 -12.78
N THR A 249 13.71 -7.00 -13.67
CA THR A 249 14.47 -6.33 -14.74
C THR A 249 13.57 -5.57 -15.72
N PRO A 250 12.46 -6.12 -16.22
CA PRO A 250 11.50 -5.37 -17.03
C PRO A 250 10.96 -4.10 -16.37
N VAL A 251 10.56 -4.18 -15.09
CA VAL A 251 10.04 -3.03 -14.32
C VAL A 251 11.11 -1.96 -14.16
N LEU A 252 12.33 -2.33 -13.75
CA LEU A 252 13.44 -1.38 -13.61
C LEU A 252 13.74 -0.64 -14.94
N LYS A 253 13.73 -1.37 -16.07
CA LYS A 253 13.92 -0.76 -17.40
C LYS A 253 12.79 0.23 -17.71
N ALA A 254 11.53 -0.12 -17.44
CA ALA A 254 10.38 0.74 -17.70
C ALA A 254 10.43 2.02 -16.85
N LEU A 255 10.72 1.90 -15.55
CA LEU A 255 10.88 3.04 -14.63
C LEU A 255 12.00 3.97 -15.12
N ARG A 256 13.18 3.42 -15.43
CA ARG A 256 14.34 4.21 -15.84
C ARG A 256 14.16 4.86 -17.21
N ALA A 257 13.55 4.17 -18.18
CA ALA A 257 13.21 4.73 -19.48
C ALA A 257 12.22 5.90 -19.39
N SER A 258 11.37 5.89 -18.35
CA SER A 258 10.41 6.97 -18.06
C SER A 258 11.00 8.10 -17.21
N GLY A 259 12.30 8.07 -16.87
CA GLY A 259 12.96 9.08 -16.03
C GLY A 259 12.68 8.95 -14.54
N LEU A 260 11.96 7.91 -14.10
CA LEU A 260 11.73 7.65 -12.68
C LEU A 260 12.96 7.03 -12.02
N ASN A 261 13.32 7.50 -10.82
CA ASN A 261 14.43 6.95 -10.06
C ASN A 261 14.01 5.67 -9.35
N ALA A 262 14.73 4.58 -9.55
CA ALA A 262 14.60 3.38 -8.74
C ALA A 262 15.50 3.56 -7.51
N VAL A 263 14.93 3.43 -6.31
CA VAL A 263 15.61 3.78 -5.05
C VAL A 263 16.10 2.55 -4.31
N ALA A 264 15.21 1.60 -4.04
CA ALA A 264 15.54 0.41 -3.25
C ALA A 264 14.83 -0.82 -3.80
N LEU A 265 15.58 -1.90 -3.97
CA LEU A 265 15.04 -3.25 -4.14
C LEU A 265 15.06 -3.95 -2.79
N HIS A 266 13.93 -4.49 -2.36
CA HIS A 266 13.79 -5.07 -1.04
C HIS A 266 12.69 -6.14 -0.99
N HIS A 267 12.58 -6.82 0.13
CA HIS A 267 11.51 -7.76 0.45
C HIS A 267 10.63 -7.20 1.57
N HIS A 268 9.32 -7.49 1.56
CA HIS A 268 8.46 -7.29 2.72
C HIS A 268 8.48 -8.51 3.65
N MET A 269 8.70 -9.68 3.08
CA MET A 269 8.71 -10.97 3.78
C MET A 269 9.82 -11.86 3.24
N THR A 270 10.31 -12.78 4.05
CA THR A 270 11.35 -13.75 3.70
C THR A 270 10.84 -15.17 3.90
N GLY A 271 11.44 -16.15 3.19
CA GLY A 271 11.08 -17.56 3.35
C GLY A 271 9.73 -17.97 2.73
N VAL A 272 9.12 -17.12 1.93
CA VAL A 272 7.83 -17.37 1.25
C VAL A 272 8.03 -17.82 -0.19
N SER A 273 7.03 -18.50 -0.75
CA SER A 273 7.00 -18.89 -2.16
C SER A 273 5.62 -18.60 -2.76
N PRO A 274 5.56 -17.88 -3.92
CA PRO A 274 6.70 -17.34 -4.64
C PRO A 274 7.40 -16.21 -3.88
N SER A 275 8.69 -15.98 -4.19
CA SER A 275 9.41 -14.79 -3.72
C SER A 275 8.83 -13.54 -4.37
N VAL A 276 8.59 -12.50 -3.57
CA VAL A 276 8.11 -11.20 -4.06
C VAL A 276 9.14 -10.14 -3.69
N ILE A 277 9.57 -9.41 -4.69
CA ILE A 277 10.54 -8.31 -4.58
C ILE A 277 9.80 -7.00 -4.83
N PHE A 278 10.18 -5.98 -4.10
CA PHE A 278 9.58 -4.65 -4.20
C PHE A 278 10.62 -3.64 -4.68
N VAL A 279 10.20 -2.62 -5.42
CA VAL A 279 11.07 -1.52 -5.78
C VAL A 279 10.41 -0.18 -5.50
N HIS A 280 11.04 0.60 -4.62
CA HIS A 280 10.68 2.00 -4.45
C HIS A 280 11.16 2.84 -5.61
N TYR A 281 10.28 3.75 -6.06
CA TYR A 281 10.59 4.70 -7.11
C TYR A 281 10.12 6.11 -6.75
N TYR A 282 10.79 7.10 -7.35
CA TYR A 282 10.50 8.51 -7.16
C TYR A 282 10.77 9.30 -8.45
N GLY A 283 9.95 10.32 -8.71
CA GLY A 283 10.14 11.24 -9.82
C GLY A 283 9.45 12.58 -9.61
N THR A 284 9.89 13.59 -10.39
CA THR A 284 9.31 14.93 -10.42
C THR A 284 9.06 15.37 -11.84
N GLY A 285 8.02 16.17 -12.08
CA GLY A 285 7.68 16.69 -13.39
C GLY A 285 6.18 16.90 -13.57
N GLN A 286 5.72 16.94 -14.82
CA GLN A 286 4.29 16.99 -15.11
C GLN A 286 3.57 15.73 -14.64
N ALA A 287 2.46 15.87 -13.93
CA ALA A 287 1.73 14.76 -13.31
C ALA A 287 1.35 13.65 -14.30
N THR A 288 0.85 14.03 -15.48
CA THR A 288 0.48 13.07 -16.55
C THR A 288 1.69 12.34 -17.14
N GLY A 289 2.85 12.99 -17.21
CA GLY A 289 4.10 12.37 -17.65
C GLY A 289 4.57 11.31 -16.63
N LEU A 290 4.53 11.65 -15.34
CA LEU A 290 4.85 10.75 -14.25
C LEU A 290 3.88 9.55 -14.21
N ALA A 291 2.57 9.79 -14.39
CA ALA A 291 1.56 8.73 -14.44
C ALA A 291 1.79 7.75 -15.60
N LYS A 292 2.18 8.25 -16.78
CA LYS A 292 2.57 7.40 -17.92
C LYS A 292 3.79 6.54 -17.62
N GLY A 293 4.76 7.08 -16.89
CA GLY A 293 5.94 6.34 -16.43
C GLY A 293 5.56 5.20 -15.47
N VAL A 294 4.67 5.47 -14.52
CA VAL A 294 4.11 4.44 -13.64
C VAL A 294 3.33 3.39 -14.44
N ARG A 295 2.47 3.81 -15.39
CA ARG A 295 1.72 2.89 -16.24
C ARG A 295 2.64 1.97 -17.03
N ALA A 296 3.75 2.47 -17.57
CA ALA A 296 4.72 1.67 -18.30
C ALA A 296 5.35 0.56 -17.43
N ALA A 297 5.59 0.82 -16.14
CA ALA A 297 6.04 -0.19 -15.20
C ALA A 297 4.95 -1.23 -14.89
N LEU A 298 3.67 -0.80 -14.76
CA LEU A 298 2.56 -1.71 -14.56
C LEU A 298 2.30 -2.60 -15.78
N ASP A 299 2.53 -2.08 -17.00
CA ASP A 299 2.30 -2.81 -18.25
C ASP A 299 3.21 -4.02 -18.44
N VAL A 300 4.30 -4.12 -17.69
CA VAL A 300 5.22 -5.27 -17.76
C VAL A 300 4.99 -6.29 -16.65
N LEU A 301 4.11 -6.00 -15.68
CA LEU A 301 3.72 -6.96 -14.65
C LEU A 301 2.79 -8.04 -15.21
N GLY A 302 2.87 -9.27 -14.66
CA GLY A 302 2.03 -10.40 -15.04
C GLY A 302 2.33 -10.98 -16.43
N LYS A 303 3.39 -10.53 -17.09
CA LYS A 303 3.84 -11.07 -18.38
C LYS A 303 4.93 -12.13 -18.16
N ARG A 304 4.70 -13.32 -18.73
CA ARG A 304 5.68 -14.42 -18.76
C ARG A 304 6.57 -14.34 -19.99
#